data_b80c76ff6c79d29a6d12fefd8c42c1fe
#
_entry.id   b80c76ff6c79d29a6d12fefd8c42c1fe
#
_cell.length_a   1.000
_cell.length_b   1.000
_cell.length_c   1.000
_cell.angle_alpha   90.00
_cell.angle_beta   90.00
_cell.angle_gamma   90.00
#
_symmetry.space_group_name_H-M   'P 1'
#
loop_
_entity.id
_entity.type
_entity.pdbx_description
1 polymer ?
#
loop_
_entity_poly.entity_id
_entity_poly.type
_entity_poly.pdbx_seq_one_letter_code
_entity_poly.pdbx_strand_id
1 'polypeptide(L)'
;MNRDEIKQYLPHREPMLLVDEMNLDENHVAHSKYHVTGEEFFLQGHFPGEPVVPGVILCEIMAQSCALLMKDDLIGKLTFYTGIDKVRFKNSVKPGDTAEVEATLTYHRANIYICSAVLSVNGKMCVKGELSFALLPDTRNK
;
A
#
# COMPACT_ATOMS: atom_id res chain seq x y z
N MET A 1 1.12 -11.74 8.37
CA MET A 1 1.73 -10.79 9.30
C MET A 1 0.70 -9.83 9.83
N ASN A 2 0.79 -9.52 11.12
CA ASN A 2 -0.01 -8.48 11.76
C ASN A 2 0.71 -7.13 11.67
N ARG A 3 0.10 -6.07 12.21
CA ARG A 3 0.68 -4.71 12.18
C ARG A 3 2.05 -4.62 12.84
N ASP A 4 2.25 -5.29 13.97
CA ASP A 4 3.54 -5.22 14.68
C ASP A 4 4.66 -5.84 13.86
N GLU A 5 4.38 -6.95 13.18
CA GLU A 5 5.34 -7.59 12.29
C GLU A 5 5.61 -6.76 11.04
N ILE A 6 4.57 -6.12 10.49
CA ILE A 6 4.67 -5.24 9.33
C ILE A 6 5.61 -4.06 9.62
N LYS A 7 5.59 -3.53 10.84
CA LYS A 7 6.44 -2.41 11.24
C LYS A 7 7.93 -2.72 11.19
N GLN A 8 8.31 -3.98 11.10
CA GLN A 8 9.71 -4.37 10.91
C GLN A 8 10.18 -4.09 9.48
N TYR A 9 9.25 -4.01 8.53
CA TYR A 9 9.56 -3.78 7.12
C TYR A 9 9.21 -2.38 6.66
N LEU A 10 8.09 -1.82 7.14
CA LEU A 10 7.64 -0.48 6.78
C LEU A 10 8.01 0.51 7.87
N PRO A 11 8.60 1.66 7.50
CA PRO A 11 8.86 2.74 8.46
C PRO A 11 7.61 3.50 8.87
N HIS A 12 6.51 3.29 8.14
CA HIS A 12 5.23 3.94 8.40
C HIS A 12 4.69 3.60 9.77
N ARG A 13 4.06 4.55 10.42
CA ARG A 13 3.39 4.39 11.71
C ARG A 13 2.03 5.05 11.65
N GLU A 14 1.14 4.66 12.56
CA GLU A 14 -0.17 5.29 12.65
C GLU A 14 -0.01 6.81 12.78
N PRO A 15 -0.82 7.61 12.10
CA PRO A 15 -2.00 7.23 11.33
C PRO A 15 -1.73 6.89 9.85
N MET A 16 -0.47 6.88 9.41
CA MET A 16 -0.09 6.60 8.00
C MET A 16 0.24 5.14 7.71
N LEU A 17 0.13 4.24 8.68
CA LEU A 17 0.24 2.81 8.41
C LEU A 17 -1.13 2.30 7.94
N LEU A 18 -1.23 1.98 6.67
CA LEU A 18 -2.50 1.67 6.01
C LEU A 18 -2.57 0.20 5.55
N VAL A 19 -2.02 -0.69 6.36
CA VAL A 19 -2.07 -2.14 6.12
C VAL A 19 -2.28 -2.82 7.46
N ASP A 20 -3.31 -3.65 7.56
CA ASP A 20 -3.61 -4.40 8.79
C ASP A 20 -2.93 -5.76 8.82
N GLU A 21 -2.83 -6.39 7.66
CA GLU A 21 -2.14 -7.68 7.52
C GLU A 21 -1.59 -7.83 6.11
N MET A 22 -0.51 -8.59 5.97
CA MET A 22 0.08 -8.89 4.67
C MET A 22 0.79 -10.23 4.70
N ASN A 23 0.87 -10.86 3.53
CA ASN A 23 1.66 -12.07 3.32
C ASN A 23 2.14 -12.16 1.89
N LEU A 24 3.19 -12.94 1.68
CA LEU A 24 3.72 -13.24 0.36
C LEU A 24 3.43 -14.73 0.09
N ASP A 25 2.79 -15.03 -1.03
CA ASP A 25 2.49 -16.42 -1.35
C ASP A 25 3.66 -17.11 -2.07
N GLU A 26 3.48 -18.40 -2.37
CA GLU A 26 4.51 -19.21 -3.00
C GLU A 26 4.84 -18.77 -4.42
N ASN A 27 3.96 -18.04 -5.07
CA ASN A 27 4.15 -17.49 -6.41
C ASN A 27 4.74 -16.08 -6.40
N HIS A 28 5.19 -15.62 -5.24
CA HIS A 28 5.74 -14.28 -5.04
C HIS A 28 4.70 -13.17 -5.33
N VAL A 29 3.44 -13.44 -4.99
CA VAL A 29 2.37 -12.44 -5.04
C VAL A 29 2.14 -11.94 -3.62
N ALA A 30 2.20 -10.63 -3.43
CA ALA A 30 1.93 -10.01 -2.13
C ALA A 30 0.43 -9.80 -1.98
N HIS A 31 -0.10 -10.21 -0.83
CA HIS A 31 -1.50 -10.02 -0.46
C HIS A 31 -1.57 -9.19 0.79
N SER A 32 -2.47 -8.21 0.82
CA SER A 32 -2.65 -7.39 2.01
C SER A 32 -4.10 -7.01 2.20
N LYS A 33 -4.44 -6.58 3.42
CA LYS A 33 -5.77 -6.11 3.78
C LYS A 33 -5.68 -4.86 4.64
N TYR A 34 -6.59 -3.95 4.42
CA TYR A 34 -6.80 -2.79 5.27
C TYR A 34 -8.29 -2.55 5.47
N HIS A 35 -8.75 -2.55 6.71
CA HIS A 35 -10.13 -2.28 7.04
C HIS A 35 -10.33 -0.79 7.32
N VAL A 36 -11.25 -0.15 6.57
CA VAL A 36 -11.58 1.26 6.74
C VAL A 36 -12.58 1.39 7.88
N THR A 37 -12.15 1.98 8.99
CA THR A 37 -12.97 2.07 10.21
C THR A 37 -14.00 3.18 10.14
N GLY A 38 -13.72 4.24 9.41
CA GLY A 38 -14.55 5.44 9.37
C GLY A 38 -14.00 6.60 10.20
N GLU A 39 -12.98 6.34 11.02
CA GLU A 39 -12.38 7.35 11.90
C GLU A 39 -11.05 7.89 11.39
N GLU A 40 -10.61 7.45 10.23
CA GLU A 40 -9.33 7.87 9.66
C GLU A 40 -9.33 9.37 9.33
N PHE A 41 -8.16 10.00 9.51
CA PHE A 41 -8.01 11.44 9.29
C PHE A 41 -8.34 11.86 7.85
N PHE A 42 -8.05 10.99 6.86
CA PHE A 42 -8.24 11.31 5.45
C PHE A 42 -9.71 11.30 5.01
N LEU A 43 -10.62 10.84 5.87
CA LEU A 43 -12.05 10.88 5.60
C LEU A 43 -12.69 12.20 6.03
N GLN A 44 -12.01 12.95 6.89
CA GLN A 44 -12.53 14.22 7.40
C GLN A 44 -12.60 15.25 6.28
N GLY A 45 -13.83 15.67 5.95
CA GLY A 45 -14.07 16.61 4.87
C GLY A 45 -14.07 15.99 3.47
N HIS A 46 -13.96 14.68 3.35
CA HIS A 46 -13.89 14.00 2.04
C HIS A 46 -14.92 12.87 1.93
N PHE A 47 -16.21 13.12 1.85
CA PHE A 47 -16.90 14.41 1.81
C PHE A 47 -17.85 14.49 2.99
N PRO A 48 -18.26 15.69 3.45
CA PRO A 48 -19.22 15.80 4.56
C PRO A 48 -20.51 15.02 4.27
N GLY A 49 -20.89 14.12 5.19
CA GLY A 49 -22.07 13.27 5.04
C GLY A 49 -21.92 12.04 4.14
N GLU A 50 -20.88 12.00 3.30
CA GLU A 50 -20.59 10.86 2.42
C GLU A 50 -19.07 10.60 2.37
N PRO A 51 -18.49 10.04 3.44
CA PRO A 51 -17.05 9.80 3.45
C PRO A 51 -16.63 8.72 2.46
N VAL A 52 -15.62 9.02 1.67
CA VAL A 52 -14.97 8.07 0.77
C VAL A 52 -13.47 8.21 0.92
N VAL A 53 -12.75 7.10 0.74
CA VAL A 53 -11.29 7.14 0.79
C VAL A 53 -10.75 7.88 -0.43
N PRO A 54 -9.94 8.94 -0.23
CA PRO A 54 -9.34 9.65 -1.38
C PRO A 54 -8.52 8.73 -2.26
N GLY A 55 -8.60 8.94 -3.58
CA GLY A 55 -7.88 8.11 -4.55
C GLY A 55 -6.38 8.01 -4.27
N VAL A 56 -5.74 9.11 -3.86
CA VAL A 56 -4.31 9.12 -3.54
C VAL A 56 -3.99 8.23 -2.34
N ILE A 57 -4.93 8.09 -1.39
CA ILE A 57 -4.78 7.18 -0.26
C ILE A 57 -4.91 5.72 -0.72
N LEU A 58 -5.78 5.43 -1.67
CA LEU A 58 -5.85 4.09 -2.26
C LEU A 58 -4.53 3.71 -2.92
N CYS A 59 -3.88 4.65 -3.60
CA CYS A 59 -2.54 4.44 -4.17
C CYS A 59 -1.53 4.15 -3.04
N GLU A 60 -1.61 4.86 -1.93
CA GLU A 60 -0.72 4.64 -0.80
C GLU A 60 -0.93 3.26 -0.15
N ILE A 61 -2.18 2.82 -0.03
CA ILE A 61 -2.48 1.46 0.45
C ILE A 61 -1.83 0.42 -0.46
N MET A 62 -1.96 0.58 -1.78
CA MET A 62 -1.33 -0.32 -2.75
C MET A 62 0.19 -0.29 -2.62
N ALA A 63 0.78 0.90 -2.44
CA ALA A 63 2.23 1.06 -2.33
C ALA A 63 2.77 0.35 -1.09
N GLN A 64 2.15 0.55 0.06
CA GLN A 64 2.56 -0.13 1.29
C GLN A 64 2.41 -1.64 1.16
N SER A 65 1.42 -2.10 0.41
CA SER A 65 1.17 -3.51 0.18
C SER A 65 2.27 -4.18 -0.65
N CYS A 66 3.12 -3.42 -1.31
CA CYS A 66 4.25 -3.96 -2.08
C CYS A 66 5.47 -4.29 -1.22
N ALA A 67 5.45 -3.98 0.07
CA ALA A 67 6.62 -4.09 0.95
C ALA A 67 7.28 -5.47 0.91
N LEU A 68 6.51 -6.54 0.98
CA LEU A 68 7.06 -7.89 0.99
C LEU A 68 7.73 -8.30 -0.32
N LEU A 69 7.39 -7.63 -1.43
CA LEU A 69 8.06 -7.85 -2.71
C LEU A 69 9.49 -7.31 -2.70
N MET A 70 9.80 -6.43 -1.75
CA MET A 70 11.10 -5.78 -1.60
C MET A 70 11.79 -6.16 -0.29
N LYS A 71 11.28 -7.16 0.42
CA LYS A 71 11.66 -7.45 1.81
C LYS A 71 13.16 -7.64 2.03
N ASP A 72 13.85 -8.22 1.07
CA ASP A 72 15.28 -8.52 1.21
C ASP A 72 16.14 -7.26 1.25
N ASP A 73 15.66 -6.17 0.65
CA ASP A 73 16.39 -4.90 0.56
C ASP A 73 15.80 -3.80 1.43
N LEU A 74 14.68 -4.08 2.09
CA LEU A 74 13.88 -3.02 2.73
C LEU A 74 14.38 -2.60 4.10
N ILE A 75 14.97 -3.54 4.86
CA ILE A 75 15.43 -3.27 6.23
C ILE A 75 16.58 -2.26 6.19
N GLY A 76 16.46 -1.21 7.02
CA GLY A 76 17.43 -0.12 7.04
C GLY A 76 17.30 0.87 5.89
N LYS A 77 16.21 0.77 5.14
CA LYS A 77 15.95 1.66 4.00
C LYS A 77 14.64 2.41 4.18
N LEU A 78 14.54 3.54 3.49
CA LEU A 78 13.27 4.25 3.30
C LEU A 78 12.86 4.09 1.85
N THR A 79 11.56 3.98 1.64
CA THR A 79 10.96 3.81 0.32
C THR A 79 10.42 5.14 -0.17
N PHE A 80 10.87 5.56 -1.35
CA PHE A 80 10.40 6.78 -1.99
C PHE A 80 9.77 6.45 -3.33
N TYR A 81 8.66 7.12 -3.64
CA TYR A 81 8.06 6.98 -4.96
C TYR A 81 8.98 7.56 -6.03
N THR A 82 9.13 6.83 -7.13
CA THR A 82 9.73 7.36 -8.36
C THR A 82 8.68 7.51 -9.46
N GLY A 83 7.52 6.87 -9.29
CA GLY A 83 6.43 7.03 -10.23
C GLY A 83 5.16 6.35 -9.77
N ILE A 84 4.05 6.86 -10.26
CA ILE A 84 2.71 6.27 -10.12
C ILE A 84 2.12 6.33 -11.52
N ASP A 85 1.97 5.18 -12.17
CA ASP A 85 1.63 5.10 -13.58
C ASP A 85 0.41 4.23 -13.82
N LYS A 86 -0.30 4.52 -14.90
CA LYS A 86 -1.40 3.69 -15.41
C LYS A 86 -2.49 3.44 -14.36
N VAL A 87 -2.71 4.39 -13.47
CA VAL A 87 -3.72 4.24 -12.41
C VAL A 87 -5.11 4.44 -12.98
N ARG A 88 -5.99 3.51 -12.64
CA ARG A 88 -7.40 3.56 -13.02
C ARG A 88 -8.26 3.34 -11.79
N PHE A 89 -9.18 4.28 -11.55
CA PHE A 89 -10.15 4.21 -10.44
C PHE A 89 -11.49 3.79 -11.01
N LYS A 90 -12.07 2.70 -10.46
CA LYS A 90 -13.34 2.16 -10.95
C LYS A 90 -14.46 2.18 -9.93
N ASN A 91 -14.16 1.98 -8.67
CA ASN A 91 -15.14 1.96 -7.60
C ASN A 91 -14.58 2.65 -6.37
N SER A 92 -15.43 3.32 -5.62
CA SER A 92 -15.01 3.98 -4.38
C SER A 92 -14.90 3.00 -3.22
N VAL A 93 -14.07 3.36 -2.24
CA VAL A 93 -13.90 2.62 -0.99
C VAL A 93 -14.43 3.50 0.13
N LYS A 94 -15.25 2.91 1.00
CA LYS A 94 -16.01 3.62 2.04
C LYS A 94 -15.77 3.02 3.41
N PRO A 95 -16.13 3.73 4.48
CA PRO A 95 -16.08 3.15 5.84
C PRO A 95 -16.81 1.82 5.91
N GLY A 96 -16.24 0.86 6.60
CA GLY A 96 -16.75 -0.49 6.70
C GLY A 96 -16.22 -1.44 5.65
N ASP A 97 -15.64 -0.93 4.56
CA ASP A 97 -15.04 -1.77 3.53
C ASP A 97 -13.66 -2.28 3.98
N THR A 98 -13.34 -3.50 3.55
CA THR A 98 -11.98 -4.04 3.68
C THR A 98 -11.33 -4.04 2.31
N ALA A 99 -10.29 -3.23 2.17
CA ALA A 99 -9.51 -3.18 0.94
C ALA A 99 -8.57 -4.38 0.90
N GLU A 100 -8.61 -5.15 -0.17
CA GLU A 100 -7.72 -6.28 -0.41
C GLU A 100 -6.83 -5.94 -1.60
N VAL A 101 -5.52 -6.10 -1.42
CA VAL A 101 -4.54 -5.78 -2.46
C VAL A 101 -3.78 -7.03 -2.86
N GLU A 102 -3.63 -7.21 -4.17
CA GLU A 102 -2.68 -8.16 -4.74
C GLU A 102 -1.64 -7.36 -5.52
N ALA A 103 -0.37 -7.63 -5.26
CA ALA A 103 0.72 -6.93 -5.93
C ALA A 103 1.78 -7.91 -6.41
N THR A 104 2.35 -7.62 -7.57
CA THR A 104 3.42 -8.40 -8.18
C THR A 104 4.58 -7.50 -8.56
N LEU A 105 5.80 -8.03 -8.48
CA LEU A 105 6.99 -7.33 -8.91
C LEU A 105 7.13 -7.47 -10.42
N THR A 106 7.19 -6.35 -11.15
CA THR A 106 7.33 -6.35 -12.60
C THR A 106 8.73 -5.99 -13.06
N TYR A 107 9.52 -5.29 -12.21
CA TYR A 107 10.87 -4.88 -12.54
C TYR A 107 11.66 -4.62 -11.27
N HIS A 108 12.91 -5.06 -11.26
CA HIS A 108 13.84 -4.74 -10.17
C HIS A 108 15.25 -4.63 -10.74
N ARG A 109 15.89 -3.51 -10.51
CA ARG A 109 17.31 -3.31 -10.84
C ARG A 109 17.92 -2.32 -9.83
N ALA A 110 19.04 -2.72 -9.21
CA ALA A 110 19.70 -1.94 -8.16
C ALA A 110 18.70 -1.62 -7.04
N ASN A 111 18.51 -0.34 -6.68
CA ASN A 111 17.57 0.07 -5.65
C ASN A 111 16.20 0.49 -6.20
N ILE A 112 15.91 0.19 -7.47
CA ILE A 112 14.65 0.54 -8.12
C ILE A 112 13.75 -0.68 -8.23
N TYR A 113 12.48 -0.51 -7.86
CA TYR A 113 11.44 -1.54 -7.93
C TYR A 113 10.21 -0.98 -8.62
N ILE A 114 9.61 -1.76 -9.49
CA ILE A 114 8.32 -1.44 -10.11
C ILE A 114 7.37 -2.59 -9.82
N CYS A 115 6.21 -2.26 -9.24
CA CYS A 115 5.19 -3.23 -8.88
C CYS A 115 3.88 -2.90 -9.57
N SER A 116 3.12 -3.95 -9.89
CA SER A 116 1.75 -3.82 -10.37
C SER A 116 0.82 -4.25 -9.25
N ALA A 117 -0.21 -3.47 -8.97
CA ALA A 117 -1.13 -3.74 -7.86
C ALA A 117 -2.59 -3.54 -8.27
N VAL A 118 -3.45 -4.33 -7.63
CA VAL A 118 -4.90 -4.23 -7.76
C VAL A 118 -5.50 -4.22 -6.36
N LEU A 119 -6.36 -3.24 -6.10
CA LEU A 119 -7.10 -3.11 -4.84
C LEU A 119 -8.58 -3.39 -5.12
N SER A 120 -9.17 -4.30 -4.34
CA SER A 120 -10.55 -4.72 -4.50
C SER A 120 -11.27 -4.71 -3.15
N VAL A 121 -12.60 -4.59 -3.22
CA VAL A 121 -13.49 -4.75 -2.05
C VAL A 121 -14.55 -5.78 -2.43
N ASN A 122 -14.67 -6.84 -1.65
CA ASN A 122 -15.61 -7.93 -1.91
C ASN A 122 -15.51 -8.48 -3.34
N GLY A 123 -14.27 -8.63 -3.84
CA GLY A 123 -14.01 -9.14 -5.18
C GLY A 123 -14.22 -8.14 -6.31
N LYS A 124 -14.63 -6.91 -6.00
CA LYS A 124 -14.88 -5.88 -7.00
C LYS A 124 -13.71 -4.92 -7.06
N MET A 125 -13.08 -4.81 -8.22
CA MET A 125 -11.91 -3.95 -8.41
C MET A 125 -12.27 -2.48 -8.19
N CYS A 126 -11.50 -1.81 -7.33
CA CYS A 126 -11.67 -0.39 -7.06
C CYS A 126 -10.60 0.46 -7.74
N VAL A 127 -9.34 0.01 -7.70
CA VAL A 127 -8.24 0.72 -8.34
C VAL A 127 -7.15 -0.27 -8.74
N LYS A 128 -6.45 0.04 -9.82
CA LYS A 128 -5.25 -0.68 -10.24
C LYS A 128 -4.21 0.32 -10.74
N GLY A 129 -2.94 -0.06 -10.68
CA GLY A 129 -1.87 0.79 -11.19
C GLY A 129 -0.50 0.17 -11.04
N GLU A 130 0.52 0.91 -11.53
CA GLU A 130 1.92 0.60 -11.34
C GLU A 130 2.55 1.59 -10.38
N LEU A 131 3.34 1.09 -9.45
CA LEU A 131 3.98 1.88 -8.42
C LEU A 131 5.48 1.62 -8.50
N SER A 132 6.25 2.68 -8.61
CA SER A 132 7.70 2.60 -8.73
C SER A 132 8.36 3.22 -7.51
N PHE A 133 9.41 2.56 -7.01
CA PHE A 133 10.08 2.96 -5.77
C PHE A 133 11.58 2.97 -5.93
N ALA A 134 12.22 3.88 -5.19
CA ALA A 134 13.65 3.83 -4.89
C ALA A 134 13.83 3.57 -3.40
N LEU A 135 14.69 2.62 -3.06
CA LEU A 135 15.06 2.34 -1.68
C LEU A 135 16.36 3.07 -1.36
N LEU A 136 16.31 3.96 -0.37
CA LEU A 136 17.45 4.76 0.05
C LEU A 136 17.78 4.48 1.51
N PRO A 137 19.08 4.57 1.91
CA PRO A 137 19.44 4.31 3.31
C PRO A 137 18.68 5.20 4.29
N ASP A 138 18.22 4.61 5.38
CA ASP A 138 17.60 5.36 6.46
C ASP A 138 18.69 5.95 7.35
N THR A 139 18.88 7.28 7.25
CA THR A 139 19.91 7.99 8.00
C THR A 139 19.39 8.74 9.21
N ARG A 140 18.11 8.56 9.56
CA ARG A 140 17.45 9.35 10.62
C ARG A 140 18.06 9.14 12.01
N ASN A 141 18.67 7.97 12.26
CA ASN A 141 19.19 7.59 13.57
C ASN A 141 20.72 7.59 13.63
N LYS A 142 21.38 8.42 12.83
CA LYS A 142 22.83 8.57 12.87
C LYS A 142 23.23 9.70 13.78
#